data_17932a5dd515f6d9076414265c10a7ad
#
_entry.id   17932a5dd515f6d9076414265c10a7ad
#
_cell.length_a   1.000
_cell.length_b   1.000
_cell.length_c   1.000
_cell.angle_alpha   90.00
_cell.angle_beta   90.00
_cell.angle_gamma   90.00
#
_symmetry.space_group_name_H-M   'P 1'
#
loop_
_entity.id
_entity.type
_entity.pdbx_description
1 polymer ?
#
loop_
_entity_poly.entity_id
_entity_poly.type
_entity_poly.pdbx_seq_one_letter_code
_entity_poly.pdbx_strand_id
1 'polypeptide(L)'
;MDAPSTTPHDAVFKQFLMHAETARDFLEIHLPVELRELCDLNTLHLESGSFIEESLKGHSTDVLYSVQIQGNPGYLHVVIEHQSKPDKKMAFRMMRYSIAAMHRHLEADHDKLPLVVPILFYQGEATPYPLSMCWFDIFYSPELARRVYNSPFPLVDITITPDDEIMQHRRIAILELLQKHIRQRDLMLLLEQLVTLIDEGYTSGSQLVAMQNYMLQRGHTEQADLFYGVLRDRETGGDDPTHVIWTQA
;
A
#
# COMPACT_ATOMS: atom_id res chain seq x y z
N MET A 1 -4.82 27.83 -8.19
CA MET A 1 -4.85 26.50 -8.86
C MET A 1 -6.20 26.41 -9.49
N ASP A 2 -6.26 26.62 -10.79
CA ASP A 2 -7.52 26.61 -11.53
C ASP A 2 -8.07 25.18 -11.54
N ALA A 3 -9.36 25.03 -11.21
CA ALA A 3 -10.06 23.77 -11.33
C ALA A 3 -9.99 23.34 -12.81
N PRO A 4 -9.65 22.07 -13.12
CA PRO A 4 -9.62 21.60 -14.48
C PRO A 4 -11.03 21.74 -15.08
N SER A 5 -11.18 22.64 -16.04
CA SER A 5 -12.43 22.83 -16.77
C SER A 5 -12.66 21.61 -17.65
N THR A 6 -13.78 20.92 -17.44
CA THR A 6 -14.25 19.87 -18.34
C THR A 6 -14.41 20.49 -19.73
N THR A 7 -13.70 19.97 -20.74
CA THR A 7 -13.85 20.49 -22.09
C THR A 7 -15.18 20.04 -22.71
N PRO A 8 -15.70 20.75 -23.72
CA PRO A 8 -16.91 20.29 -24.43
C PRO A 8 -16.77 18.86 -25.00
N HIS A 9 -15.57 18.49 -25.44
CA HIS A 9 -15.29 17.14 -25.96
C HIS A 9 -15.45 16.05 -24.89
N ASP A 10 -14.92 16.28 -23.70
CA ASP A 10 -15.04 15.34 -22.58
C ASP A 10 -16.49 15.16 -22.15
N ALA A 11 -17.24 16.26 -22.09
CA ALA A 11 -18.64 16.22 -21.69
C ALA A 11 -19.49 15.41 -22.68
N VAL A 12 -19.28 15.59 -23.98
CA VAL A 12 -20.00 14.84 -25.03
C VAL A 12 -19.64 13.36 -24.97
N PHE A 13 -18.35 13.01 -24.94
CA PHE A 13 -17.94 11.61 -24.89
C PHE A 13 -18.49 10.91 -23.64
N LYS A 14 -18.39 11.54 -22.49
CA LYS A 14 -18.95 11.02 -21.23
C LYS A 14 -20.47 10.82 -21.36
N GLN A 15 -21.17 11.77 -21.93
CA GLN A 15 -22.61 11.68 -22.12
C GLN A 15 -22.99 10.46 -22.99
N PHE A 16 -22.23 10.18 -24.04
CA PHE A 16 -22.44 8.99 -24.88
C PHE A 16 -22.20 7.70 -24.11
N LEU A 17 -21.11 7.61 -23.35
CA LEU A 17 -20.77 6.43 -22.56
C LEU A 17 -21.65 6.23 -21.33
N MET A 18 -22.43 7.24 -20.90
CA MET A 18 -23.46 7.04 -19.87
C MET A 18 -24.63 6.16 -20.34
N HIS A 19 -24.81 5.97 -21.64
CA HIS A 19 -25.80 5.05 -22.20
C HIS A 19 -25.22 3.63 -22.31
N ALA A 20 -25.84 2.67 -21.61
CA ALA A 20 -25.33 1.31 -21.50
C ALA A 20 -25.09 0.62 -22.87
N GLU A 21 -25.97 0.84 -23.83
CA GLU A 21 -25.85 0.25 -25.19
C GLU A 21 -24.63 0.83 -25.92
N THR A 22 -24.45 2.16 -25.88
CA THR A 22 -23.29 2.83 -26.49
C THR A 22 -21.98 2.38 -25.83
N ALA A 23 -21.98 2.25 -24.51
CA ALA A 23 -20.83 1.75 -23.77
C ALA A 23 -20.49 0.31 -24.15
N ARG A 24 -21.52 -0.54 -24.32
CA ARG A 24 -21.33 -1.92 -24.77
C ARG A 24 -20.71 -1.97 -26.16
N ASP A 25 -21.26 -1.25 -27.12
CA ASP A 25 -20.74 -1.17 -28.49
C ASP A 25 -19.28 -0.69 -28.50
N PHE A 26 -18.97 0.37 -27.72
CA PHE A 26 -17.62 0.89 -27.56
C PHE A 26 -16.66 -0.18 -27.04
N LEU A 27 -17.05 -0.91 -26.00
CA LEU A 27 -16.22 -1.94 -25.38
C LEU A 27 -16.08 -3.19 -26.26
N GLU A 28 -17.14 -3.59 -26.98
CA GLU A 28 -17.07 -4.69 -27.96
C GLU A 28 -16.09 -4.40 -29.10
N ILE A 29 -16.00 -3.13 -29.53
CA ILE A 29 -15.12 -2.71 -30.62
C ILE A 29 -13.66 -2.54 -30.14
N HIS A 30 -13.45 -1.95 -28.97
CA HIS A 30 -12.14 -1.44 -28.56
C HIS A 30 -11.42 -2.29 -27.51
N LEU A 31 -12.12 -3.21 -26.80
CA LEU A 31 -11.41 -4.14 -25.91
C LEU A 31 -10.57 -5.13 -26.71
N PRO A 32 -9.33 -5.39 -26.30
CA PRO A 32 -8.58 -6.53 -26.83
C PRO A 32 -9.40 -7.84 -26.75
N VAL A 33 -9.29 -8.67 -27.77
CA VAL A 33 -10.10 -9.90 -27.87
C VAL A 33 -9.99 -10.76 -26.63
N GLU A 34 -8.77 -10.92 -26.11
CA GLU A 34 -8.48 -11.74 -24.94
C GLU A 34 -9.19 -11.23 -23.66
N LEU A 35 -9.35 -9.93 -23.52
CA LEU A 35 -10.06 -9.33 -22.38
C LEU A 35 -11.58 -9.34 -22.62
N ARG A 36 -12.02 -9.11 -23.85
CA ARG A 36 -13.43 -9.10 -24.20
C ARG A 36 -14.08 -10.47 -23.98
N GLU A 37 -13.39 -11.56 -24.32
CA GLU A 37 -13.87 -12.94 -24.11
C GLU A 37 -14.04 -13.29 -22.63
N LEU A 38 -13.35 -12.58 -21.74
CA LEU A 38 -13.47 -12.78 -20.30
C LEU A 38 -14.61 -11.99 -19.67
N CYS A 39 -15.11 -10.94 -20.34
CA CYS A 39 -16.11 -10.01 -19.83
C CYS A 39 -17.51 -10.36 -20.32
N ASP A 40 -18.49 -10.50 -19.42
CA ASP A 40 -19.90 -10.55 -19.80
C ASP A 40 -20.47 -9.13 -19.91
N LEU A 41 -20.36 -8.55 -21.11
CA LEU A 41 -20.81 -7.17 -21.39
C LEU A 41 -22.34 -6.98 -21.24
N ASN A 42 -23.12 -8.06 -21.10
CA ASN A 42 -24.55 -7.95 -20.78
C ASN A 42 -24.79 -7.54 -19.31
N THR A 43 -23.79 -7.75 -18.45
CA THR A 43 -23.84 -7.36 -17.05
C THR A 43 -23.29 -5.96 -16.79
N LEU A 44 -22.95 -5.21 -17.86
CA LEU A 44 -22.37 -3.88 -17.76
C LEU A 44 -23.32 -2.91 -17.06
N HIS A 45 -22.83 -2.28 -15.99
CA HIS A 45 -23.57 -1.28 -15.24
C HIS A 45 -22.68 -0.05 -14.96
N LEU A 46 -23.22 1.15 -15.22
CA LEU A 46 -22.52 2.40 -14.97
C LEU A 46 -22.46 2.67 -13.46
N GLU A 47 -21.26 2.83 -12.93
CA GLU A 47 -21.05 3.20 -11.54
C GLU A 47 -21.18 4.71 -11.33
N SER A 48 -21.66 5.11 -10.15
CA SER A 48 -21.83 6.52 -9.81
C SER A 48 -20.47 7.23 -9.70
N GLY A 49 -20.41 8.53 -10.05
CA GLY A 49 -19.20 9.34 -9.95
C GLY A 49 -18.65 9.50 -8.52
N SER A 50 -19.41 9.10 -7.48
CA SER A 50 -18.94 9.03 -6.10
C SER A 50 -18.06 7.81 -5.81
N PHE A 51 -17.94 6.88 -6.77
CA PHE A 51 -17.12 5.68 -6.64
C PHE A 51 -15.61 5.96 -6.71
N ILE A 52 -15.21 7.14 -7.16
CA ILE A 52 -13.80 7.54 -7.28
C ILE A 52 -13.45 8.47 -6.13
N GLU A 53 -12.31 8.25 -5.47
CA GLU A 53 -11.81 9.09 -4.37
C GLU A 53 -11.83 10.58 -4.70
N GLU A 54 -12.13 11.41 -3.69
CA GLU A 54 -12.17 12.87 -3.82
C GLU A 54 -10.86 13.47 -4.32
N SER A 55 -9.73 12.87 -3.95
CA SER A 55 -8.38 13.25 -4.41
C SER A 55 -8.15 13.00 -5.91
N LEU A 56 -9.00 12.19 -6.56
CA LEU A 56 -8.95 11.84 -7.98
C LEU A 56 -9.99 12.59 -8.80
N LYS A 57 -10.93 13.30 -8.16
CA LYS A 57 -12.03 14.07 -8.82
C LYS A 57 -11.57 15.24 -9.68
N GLY A 58 -10.29 15.62 -9.61
CA GLY A 58 -9.75 16.71 -10.44
C GLY A 58 -9.69 16.43 -11.94
N HIS A 59 -10.06 15.21 -12.39
CA HIS A 59 -10.04 14.81 -13.80
C HIS A 59 -11.39 14.16 -14.13
N SER A 60 -12.40 14.98 -14.35
CA SER A 60 -13.83 14.65 -14.28
C SER A 60 -14.40 13.90 -15.49
N THR A 61 -13.58 13.34 -16.36
CA THR A 61 -14.01 12.73 -17.63
C THR A 61 -13.98 11.21 -17.64
N ASP A 62 -13.61 10.60 -16.53
CA ASP A 62 -13.49 9.15 -16.43
C ASP A 62 -14.87 8.50 -16.23
N VAL A 63 -15.07 7.32 -16.83
CA VAL A 63 -16.29 6.51 -16.70
C VAL A 63 -15.93 5.13 -16.17
N LEU A 64 -16.60 4.71 -15.11
CA LEU A 64 -16.40 3.41 -14.49
C LEU A 64 -17.65 2.55 -14.64
N TYR A 65 -17.46 1.32 -15.07
CA TYR A 65 -18.52 0.32 -15.15
C TYR A 65 -18.17 -0.88 -14.29
N SER A 66 -19.14 -1.41 -13.56
CA SER A 66 -19.06 -2.77 -13.05
C SER A 66 -19.48 -3.76 -14.16
N VAL A 67 -18.86 -4.93 -14.12
CA VAL A 67 -19.07 -6.00 -15.11
C VAL A 67 -18.69 -7.35 -14.49
N GLN A 68 -19.27 -8.44 -14.94
CA GLN A 68 -18.77 -9.76 -14.58
C GLN A 68 -17.60 -10.17 -15.50
N ILE A 69 -16.49 -10.57 -14.87
CA ILE A 69 -15.30 -11.08 -15.54
C ILE A 69 -15.07 -12.51 -15.08
N GLN A 70 -15.23 -13.47 -15.99
CA GLN A 70 -15.21 -14.91 -15.66
C GLN A 70 -16.16 -15.28 -14.49
N GLY A 71 -17.33 -14.66 -14.44
CA GLY A 71 -18.35 -14.90 -13.40
C GLY A 71 -18.05 -14.25 -12.04
N ASN A 72 -17.01 -13.44 -11.94
CA ASN A 72 -16.66 -12.68 -10.73
C ASN A 72 -16.87 -11.18 -10.94
N PRO A 73 -17.09 -10.41 -9.86
CA PRO A 73 -17.13 -8.95 -9.94
C PRO A 73 -15.84 -8.37 -10.53
N GLY A 74 -15.97 -7.43 -11.46
CA GLY A 74 -14.87 -6.69 -12.06
C GLY A 74 -15.31 -5.31 -12.52
N TYR A 75 -14.37 -4.51 -13.01
CA TYR A 75 -14.64 -3.16 -13.48
C TYR A 75 -13.91 -2.85 -14.79
N LEU A 76 -14.57 -2.09 -15.65
CA LEU A 76 -13.97 -1.48 -16.83
C LEU A 76 -13.93 0.03 -16.60
N HIS A 77 -12.73 0.60 -16.62
CA HIS A 77 -12.50 2.03 -16.35
C HIS A 77 -12.01 2.74 -17.63
N VAL A 78 -12.86 3.55 -18.21
CA VAL A 78 -12.54 4.33 -19.44
C VAL A 78 -12.04 5.69 -19.01
N VAL A 79 -10.77 5.96 -19.27
CA VAL A 79 -10.09 7.24 -19.04
C VAL A 79 -10.00 8.00 -20.36
N ILE A 80 -10.43 9.25 -20.37
CA ILE A 80 -10.43 10.09 -21.59
C ILE A 80 -9.26 11.06 -21.53
N GLU A 81 -8.43 11.04 -22.56
CA GLU A 81 -7.29 11.95 -22.73
C GLU A 81 -7.38 12.68 -24.07
N HIS A 82 -7.57 14.00 -24.02
CA HIS A 82 -7.67 14.84 -25.24
C HIS A 82 -6.65 15.98 -25.26
N GLN A 83 -5.69 15.99 -24.32
CA GLN A 83 -4.72 17.06 -24.22
C GLN A 83 -3.76 17.07 -25.41
N SER A 84 -3.44 18.25 -25.92
CA SER A 84 -2.42 18.42 -26.97
C SER A 84 -1.02 17.98 -26.51
N LYS A 85 -0.77 17.95 -25.19
CA LYS A 85 0.44 17.39 -24.59
C LYS A 85 0.06 16.20 -23.73
N PRO A 86 0.28 14.96 -24.20
CA PRO A 86 -0.03 13.74 -23.43
C PRO A 86 0.64 13.73 -22.06
N ASP A 87 -0.10 13.27 -21.04
CA ASP A 87 0.42 13.13 -19.68
C ASP A 87 1.46 12.01 -19.62
N LYS A 88 2.72 12.38 -19.35
CA LYS A 88 3.84 11.43 -19.21
C LYS A 88 3.64 10.41 -18.09
N LYS A 89 2.71 10.67 -17.17
CA LYS A 89 2.38 9.79 -16.05
C LYS A 89 1.04 9.06 -16.25
N MET A 90 0.50 9.04 -17.46
CA MET A 90 -0.82 8.47 -17.75
C MET A 90 -0.93 7.02 -17.29
N ALA A 91 0.02 6.15 -17.61
CA ALA A 91 -0.01 4.75 -17.20
C ALA A 91 -0.01 4.58 -15.66
N PHE A 92 0.72 5.42 -14.93
CA PHE A 92 0.68 5.45 -13.46
C PHE A 92 -0.66 5.99 -12.94
N ARG A 93 -1.22 7.02 -13.58
CA ARG A 93 -2.55 7.56 -13.24
C ARG A 93 -3.63 6.48 -13.38
N MET A 94 -3.60 5.72 -14.47
CA MET A 94 -4.53 4.59 -14.68
C MET A 94 -4.38 3.51 -13.62
N MET A 95 -3.14 3.18 -13.21
CA MET A 95 -2.91 2.23 -12.11
C MET A 95 -3.48 2.75 -10.77
N ARG A 96 -3.28 4.03 -10.46
CA ARG A 96 -3.87 4.65 -9.24
C ARG A 96 -5.40 4.54 -9.24
N TYR A 97 -6.05 4.81 -10.36
CA TYR A 97 -7.51 4.68 -10.48
C TYR A 97 -7.96 3.24 -10.32
N SER A 98 -7.22 2.28 -10.88
CA SER A 98 -7.50 0.86 -10.70
C SER A 98 -7.42 0.45 -9.23
N ILE A 99 -6.38 0.90 -8.52
CA ILE A 99 -6.22 0.65 -7.08
C ILE A 99 -7.35 1.30 -6.26
N ALA A 100 -7.76 2.52 -6.60
CA ALA A 100 -8.87 3.19 -5.93
C ALA A 100 -10.20 2.44 -6.12
N ALA A 101 -10.47 1.93 -7.33
CA ALA A 101 -11.64 1.11 -7.59
C ALA A 101 -11.61 -0.22 -6.83
N MET A 102 -10.45 -0.88 -6.74
CA MET A 102 -10.25 -2.08 -5.94
C MET A 102 -10.50 -1.82 -4.45
N HIS A 103 -9.96 -0.72 -3.92
CA HIS A 103 -10.15 -0.33 -2.52
C HIS A 103 -11.62 -0.11 -2.19
N ARG A 104 -12.31 0.65 -3.05
CA ARG A 104 -13.74 0.93 -2.89
C ARG A 104 -14.60 -0.33 -2.91
N HIS A 105 -14.21 -1.30 -3.73
CA HIS A 105 -14.87 -2.61 -3.77
C HIS A 105 -14.77 -3.34 -2.41
N LEU A 106 -13.60 -3.32 -1.78
CA LEU A 106 -13.41 -3.89 -0.44
C LEU A 106 -14.20 -3.13 0.64
N GLU A 107 -14.31 -1.79 0.54
CA GLU A 107 -15.16 -0.99 1.45
C GLU A 107 -16.65 -1.31 1.33
N ALA A 108 -17.09 -1.91 0.23
CA ALA A 108 -18.44 -2.40 0.02
C ALA A 108 -18.65 -3.84 0.53
N ASP A 109 -17.84 -4.30 1.47
CA ASP A 109 -17.93 -5.61 2.16
C ASP A 109 -17.62 -6.83 1.26
N HIS A 110 -16.80 -6.64 0.22
CA HIS A 110 -16.31 -7.77 -0.58
C HIS A 110 -14.97 -8.28 -0.04
N ASP A 111 -14.80 -9.60 -0.01
CA ASP A 111 -13.60 -10.26 0.57
C ASP A 111 -12.39 -10.31 -0.37
N LYS A 112 -12.59 -10.06 -1.66
CA LYS A 112 -11.55 -10.22 -2.69
C LYS A 112 -11.45 -9.00 -3.58
N LEU A 113 -10.26 -8.74 -4.09
CA LEU A 113 -10.06 -7.69 -5.08
C LEU A 113 -10.73 -8.04 -6.41
N PRO A 114 -11.44 -7.08 -7.03
CA PRO A 114 -11.96 -7.24 -8.39
C PRO A 114 -10.84 -7.05 -9.40
N LEU A 115 -10.97 -7.63 -10.59
CA LEU A 115 -10.14 -7.22 -11.72
C LEU A 115 -10.65 -5.86 -12.23
N VAL A 116 -9.75 -4.87 -12.34
CA VAL A 116 -10.05 -3.57 -12.93
C VAL A 116 -9.25 -3.43 -14.21
N VAL A 117 -9.93 -3.26 -15.34
CA VAL A 117 -9.30 -3.08 -16.66
C VAL A 117 -9.38 -1.59 -17.04
N PRO A 118 -8.26 -0.84 -16.95
CA PRO A 118 -8.22 0.55 -17.37
C PRO A 118 -8.03 0.64 -18.89
N ILE A 119 -8.82 1.50 -19.54
CA ILE A 119 -8.80 1.76 -20.99
C ILE A 119 -8.54 3.25 -21.19
N LEU A 120 -7.53 3.59 -21.99
CA LEU A 120 -7.29 4.97 -22.41
C LEU A 120 -7.95 5.22 -23.76
N PHE A 121 -8.87 6.16 -23.80
CA PHE A 121 -9.39 6.74 -25.04
C PHE A 121 -8.66 8.04 -25.33
N TYR A 122 -7.81 8.04 -26.35
CA TYR A 122 -6.96 9.16 -26.71
C TYR A 122 -7.41 9.85 -27.99
N GLN A 123 -7.53 11.17 -27.94
CA GLN A 123 -7.84 12.04 -29.08
C GLN A 123 -6.99 13.33 -29.10
N GLY A 124 -5.71 13.23 -28.77
CA GLY A 124 -4.79 14.37 -28.77
C GLY A 124 -4.19 14.66 -30.15
N GLU A 125 -3.43 15.76 -30.25
CA GLU A 125 -2.78 16.19 -31.48
C GLU A 125 -1.60 15.31 -31.92
N ALA A 126 -0.90 14.72 -30.97
CA ALA A 126 0.23 13.82 -31.23
C ALA A 126 -0.27 12.45 -31.70
N THR A 127 0.06 12.06 -32.94
CA THR A 127 -0.38 10.79 -33.53
C THR A 127 0.80 10.01 -34.14
N PRO A 128 0.93 8.70 -33.85
CA PRO A 128 0.17 7.92 -32.87
C PRO A 128 0.40 8.38 -31.43
N TYR A 129 -0.35 7.82 -30.43
CA TYR A 129 -0.09 8.10 -29.02
C TYR A 129 1.37 7.86 -28.68
N PRO A 130 2.11 8.87 -28.16
CA PRO A 130 3.57 8.82 -28.15
C PRO A 130 4.20 8.22 -26.90
N LEU A 131 3.39 7.79 -25.90
CA LEU A 131 3.88 7.37 -24.60
C LEU A 131 3.57 5.89 -24.35
N SER A 132 4.40 5.23 -23.55
CA SER A 132 4.15 3.86 -23.11
C SER A 132 2.91 3.78 -22.20
N MET A 133 2.09 2.77 -22.42
CA MET A 133 0.99 2.41 -21.55
C MET A 133 1.40 1.38 -20.46
N CYS A 134 2.66 1.00 -20.42
CA CYS A 134 3.22 0.17 -19.35
C CYS A 134 3.71 1.06 -18.20
N TRP A 135 3.05 0.99 -17.05
CA TRP A 135 3.40 1.82 -15.90
C TRP A 135 4.81 1.56 -15.34
N PHE A 136 5.38 0.40 -15.60
CA PHE A 136 6.77 0.10 -15.23
C PHE A 136 7.78 0.99 -15.95
N ASP A 137 7.47 1.45 -17.16
CA ASP A 137 8.40 2.25 -17.96
C ASP A 137 8.59 3.68 -17.41
N ILE A 138 7.79 4.05 -16.41
CA ILE A 138 7.91 5.35 -15.71
C ILE A 138 8.96 5.31 -14.59
N PHE A 139 9.37 4.12 -14.14
CA PHE A 139 10.38 3.97 -13.09
C PHE A 139 11.80 4.28 -13.60
N TYR A 140 12.67 4.76 -12.72
CA TYR A 140 14.09 4.91 -13.03
C TYR A 140 14.77 3.58 -13.46
N SER A 141 14.28 2.46 -12.92
CA SER A 141 14.72 1.11 -13.29
C SER A 141 13.49 0.22 -13.53
N PRO A 142 12.97 0.17 -14.77
CA PRO A 142 11.79 -0.61 -15.13
C PRO A 142 11.91 -2.10 -14.79
N GLU A 143 13.08 -2.70 -15.04
CA GLU A 143 13.33 -4.12 -14.77
C GLU A 143 13.28 -4.45 -13.28
N LEU A 144 13.84 -3.57 -12.44
CA LEU A 144 13.77 -3.74 -10.99
C LEU A 144 12.32 -3.59 -10.49
N ALA A 145 11.60 -2.63 -11.03
CA ALA A 145 10.19 -2.42 -10.70
C ALA A 145 9.34 -3.66 -11.06
N ARG A 146 9.56 -4.26 -12.25
CA ARG A 146 8.89 -5.53 -12.64
C ARG A 146 9.19 -6.65 -11.64
N ARG A 147 10.42 -6.78 -11.20
CA ARG A 147 10.80 -7.81 -10.22
C ARG A 147 10.13 -7.60 -8.87
N VAL A 148 10.04 -6.35 -8.40
CA VAL A 148 9.43 -6.03 -7.10
C VAL A 148 7.91 -6.23 -7.13
N TYR A 149 7.23 -5.72 -8.16
CA TYR A 149 5.77 -5.69 -8.19
C TYR A 149 5.10 -6.92 -8.79
N ASN A 150 5.86 -7.79 -9.49
CA ASN A 150 5.35 -9.07 -10.00
C ASN A 150 5.76 -10.27 -9.12
N SER A 151 6.38 -10.02 -7.98
CA SER A 151 6.80 -11.05 -7.02
C SER A 151 6.10 -10.82 -5.67
N PRO A 152 6.04 -11.84 -4.81
CA PRO A 152 5.62 -11.65 -3.42
C PRO A 152 6.47 -10.59 -2.73
N PHE A 153 5.83 -9.74 -1.93
CA PHE A 153 6.57 -8.75 -1.14
C PHE A 153 7.45 -9.43 -0.10
N PRO A 154 8.65 -8.88 0.19
CA PRO A 154 9.51 -9.41 1.23
C PRO A 154 8.76 -9.41 2.58
N LEU A 155 8.82 -10.55 3.26
CA LEU A 155 8.28 -10.72 4.61
C LEU A 155 9.44 -10.91 5.58
N VAL A 156 9.46 -10.13 6.65
CA VAL A 156 10.32 -10.36 7.81
C VAL A 156 9.45 -10.95 8.93
N ASP A 157 9.59 -12.24 9.16
CA ASP A 157 8.82 -12.95 10.19
C ASP A 157 9.74 -13.30 11.37
N ILE A 158 9.78 -12.45 12.37
CA ILE A 158 10.59 -12.66 13.58
C ILE A 158 10.07 -13.78 14.46
N THR A 159 8.84 -14.25 14.26
CA THR A 159 8.26 -15.31 15.11
C THR A 159 8.94 -16.66 14.93
N ILE A 160 9.51 -16.89 13.74
CA ILE A 160 10.21 -18.13 13.39
C ILE A 160 11.74 -18.01 13.46
N THR A 161 12.28 -16.79 13.56
CA THR A 161 13.73 -16.55 13.64
C THR A 161 14.24 -17.01 15.02
N PRO A 162 15.25 -17.90 15.12
CA PRO A 162 15.81 -18.33 16.40
C PRO A 162 16.35 -17.17 17.24
N ASP A 163 16.25 -17.25 18.58
CA ASP A 163 16.70 -16.17 19.45
C ASP A 163 18.21 -15.93 19.37
N ASP A 164 19.00 -17.00 19.20
CA ASP A 164 20.44 -16.93 18.99
C ASP A 164 20.83 -16.23 17.68
N GLU A 165 20.02 -16.35 16.64
CA GLU A 165 20.17 -15.57 15.41
C GLU A 165 19.80 -14.10 15.65
N ILE A 166 18.65 -13.83 16.31
CA ILE A 166 18.22 -12.46 16.65
C ILE A 166 19.30 -11.73 17.44
N MET A 167 19.95 -12.40 18.40
CA MET A 167 21.03 -11.83 19.21
C MET A 167 22.21 -11.31 18.36
N GLN A 168 22.36 -11.75 17.13
CA GLN A 168 23.42 -11.30 16.20
C GLN A 168 22.99 -10.11 15.31
N HIS A 169 21.72 -9.67 15.39
CA HIS A 169 21.17 -8.61 14.53
C HIS A 169 21.58 -7.19 14.95
N ARG A 170 22.55 -7.06 15.85
CA ARG A 170 23.14 -5.77 16.26
C ARG A 170 22.07 -4.81 16.81
N ARG A 171 21.94 -3.63 16.19
CA ARG A 171 21.08 -2.53 16.65
C ARG A 171 19.59 -2.85 16.67
N ILE A 172 19.12 -3.83 15.91
CA ILE A 172 17.69 -4.20 15.86
C ILE A 172 17.36 -5.39 16.79
N ALA A 173 18.37 -6.14 17.23
CA ALA A 173 18.22 -7.36 18.00
C ALA A 173 17.30 -7.21 19.21
N ILE A 174 17.50 -6.17 20.01
CA ILE A 174 16.72 -5.93 21.23
C ILE A 174 15.22 -5.71 20.95
N LEU A 175 14.90 -4.99 19.86
CA LEU A 175 13.52 -4.76 19.44
C LEU A 175 12.88 -6.07 18.95
N GLU A 176 13.57 -6.82 18.11
CA GLU A 176 13.06 -8.09 17.55
C GLU A 176 12.84 -9.11 18.65
N LEU A 177 13.77 -9.26 19.59
CA LEU A 177 13.65 -10.17 20.73
C LEU A 177 12.43 -9.81 21.61
N LEU A 178 12.26 -8.54 21.94
CA LEU A 178 11.11 -8.07 22.70
C LEU A 178 9.79 -8.29 21.94
N GLN A 179 9.71 -7.89 20.69
CA GLN A 179 8.47 -8.03 19.90
C GLN A 179 8.07 -9.51 19.72
N LYS A 180 9.04 -10.39 19.57
CA LYS A 180 8.80 -11.83 19.46
C LYS A 180 8.18 -12.41 20.74
N HIS A 181 8.64 -12.01 21.91
CA HIS A 181 8.30 -12.68 23.17
C HIS A 181 7.35 -11.90 24.09
N ILE A 182 7.16 -10.60 23.90
CA ILE A 182 6.46 -9.72 24.86
C ILE A 182 5.05 -10.17 25.26
N ARG A 183 4.38 -10.93 24.38
CA ARG A 183 3.02 -11.45 24.61
C ARG A 183 2.97 -12.88 25.06
N GLN A 184 4.08 -13.60 25.03
CA GLN A 184 4.09 -15.06 25.16
C GLN A 184 4.86 -15.55 26.38
N ARG A 185 5.77 -14.72 26.93
CA ARG A 185 6.69 -15.13 28.01
C ARG A 185 6.74 -14.08 29.12
N ASP A 186 7.08 -14.54 30.31
CA ASP A 186 7.59 -13.67 31.37
C ASP A 186 8.89 -13.02 30.90
N LEU A 187 8.97 -11.68 30.98
CA LEU A 187 10.14 -10.91 30.58
C LEU A 187 11.41 -11.29 31.38
N MET A 188 11.25 -11.86 32.59
CA MET A 188 12.39 -12.38 33.36
C MET A 188 13.19 -13.43 32.57
N LEU A 189 12.55 -14.21 31.74
CA LEU A 189 13.21 -15.25 30.91
C LEU A 189 14.10 -14.65 29.81
N LEU A 190 13.95 -13.37 29.52
CA LEU A 190 14.74 -12.63 28.52
C LEU A 190 15.81 -11.73 29.16
N LEU A 191 15.87 -11.64 30.49
CA LEU A 191 16.70 -10.65 31.19
C LEU A 191 18.17 -10.73 30.78
N GLU A 192 18.76 -11.93 30.74
CA GLU A 192 20.16 -12.11 30.37
C GLU A 192 20.45 -11.65 28.93
N GLN A 193 19.55 -11.98 27.98
CA GLN A 193 19.69 -11.56 26.58
C GLN A 193 19.54 -10.04 26.44
N LEU A 194 18.57 -9.44 27.13
CA LEU A 194 18.36 -7.99 27.12
C LEU A 194 19.58 -7.25 27.70
N VAL A 195 20.12 -7.72 28.82
CA VAL A 195 21.34 -7.18 29.42
C VAL A 195 22.51 -7.28 28.46
N THR A 196 22.72 -8.43 27.84
CA THR A 196 23.79 -8.61 26.85
C THR A 196 23.68 -7.62 25.70
N LEU A 197 22.48 -7.44 25.13
CA LEU A 197 22.27 -6.51 24.02
C LEU A 197 22.44 -5.04 24.43
N ILE A 198 22.11 -4.69 25.68
CA ILE A 198 22.38 -3.33 26.21
C ILE A 198 23.88 -3.11 26.40
N ASP A 199 24.59 -4.09 26.98
CA ASP A 199 26.03 -4.01 27.22
C ASP A 199 26.85 -3.94 25.92
N GLU A 200 26.34 -4.46 24.82
CA GLU A 200 26.95 -4.30 23.48
C GLU A 200 26.93 -2.85 22.97
N GLY A 201 26.14 -1.96 23.60
CA GLY A 201 26.16 -0.51 23.35
C GLY A 201 25.56 -0.08 22.01
N TYR A 202 24.79 -0.95 21.34
CA TYR A 202 24.14 -0.60 20.07
C TYR A 202 22.86 0.21 20.25
N THR A 203 22.30 0.27 21.48
CA THR A 203 21.00 0.89 21.76
C THR A 203 21.21 2.29 22.33
N SER A 204 20.61 3.31 21.73
CA SER A 204 20.66 4.69 22.24
C SER A 204 19.74 4.88 23.45
N GLY A 205 20.00 5.93 24.27
CA GLY A 205 19.15 6.26 25.42
C GLY A 205 17.67 6.46 25.03
N SER A 206 17.39 7.11 23.91
CA SER A 206 16.01 7.28 23.42
C SER A 206 15.33 5.95 23.03
N GLN A 207 16.09 5.00 22.51
CA GLN A 207 15.59 3.66 22.22
C GLN A 207 15.33 2.86 23.49
N LEU A 208 16.18 3.01 24.52
CA LEU A 208 15.97 2.39 25.83
C LEU A 208 14.69 2.90 26.50
N VAL A 209 14.42 4.22 26.44
CA VAL A 209 13.14 4.80 26.92
C VAL A 209 11.95 4.24 26.17
N ALA A 210 12.02 4.14 24.84
CA ALA A 210 10.94 3.58 24.05
C ALA A 210 10.69 2.11 24.37
N MET A 211 11.76 1.32 24.55
CA MET A 211 11.73 -0.08 24.96
C MET A 211 11.08 -0.25 26.34
N GLN A 212 11.47 0.58 27.31
CA GLN A 212 10.89 0.60 28.67
C GLN A 212 9.38 0.84 28.62
N ASN A 213 8.95 1.89 27.93
CA ASN A 213 7.53 2.20 27.79
C ASN A 213 6.75 1.04 27.13
N TYR A 214 7.35 0.38 26.15
CA TYR A 214 6.75 -0.77 25.49
C TYR A 214 6.61 -1.97 26.46
N MET A 215 7.65 -2.27 27.23
CA MET A 215 7.62 -3.34 28.24
C MET A 215 6.59 -3.05 29.33
N LEU A 216 6.51 -1.82 29.84
CA LEU A 216 5.51 -1.43 30.86
C LEU A 216 4.07 -1.52 30.35
N GLN A 217 3.82 -1.22 29.09
CA GLN A 217 2.46 -1.25 28.53
C GLN A 217 2.00 -2.63 28.07
N ARG A 218 2.90 -3.49 27.65
CA ARG A 218 2.59 -4.75 26.95
C ARG A 218 3.24 -5.99 27.54
N GLY A 219 4.31 -5.80 28.31
CA GLY A 219 5.05 -6.88 28.94
C GLY A 219 4.39 -7.36 30.21
N HIS A 220 4.75 -8.57 30.62
CA HIS A 220 4.40 -9.15 31.90
C HIS A 220 5.67 -9.72 32.54
N THR A 221 5.86 -9.45 33.84
CA THR A 221 6.89 -10.08 34.64
C THR A 221 6.43 -10.21 36.09
N GLU A 222 6.64 -11.39 36.68
CA GLU A 222 6.29 -11.64 38.08
C GLU A 222 7.25 -10.95 39.08
N GLN A 223 8.46 -10.57 38.62
CA GLN A 223 9.50 -9.95 39.45
C GLN A 223 9.90 -8.56 38.90
N ALA A 224 8.92 -7.67 38.78
CA ALA A 224 9.11 -6.36 38.15
C ALA A 224 10.26 -5.55 38.78
N ASP A 225 10.33 -5.48 40.13
CA ASP A 225 11.36 -4.71 40.81
C ASP A 225 12.77 -5.21 40.51
N LEU A 226 12.95 -6.53 40.48
CA LEU A 226 14.24 -7.14 40.15
C LEU A 226 14.57 -6.90 38.67
N PHE A 227 13.62 -7.16 37.77
CA PHE A 227 13.79 -7.02 36.33
C PHE A 227 14.21 -5.61 35.94
N TYR A 228 13.41 -4.60 36.33
CA TYR A 228 13.72 -3.21 36.03
C TYR A 228 14.92 -2.66 36.82
N GLY A 229 15.20 -3.17 38.00
CA GLY A 229 16.39 -2.85 38.78
C GLY A 229 17.67 -3.22 38.04
N VAL A 230 17.75 -4.46 37.54
CA VAL A 230 18.92 -4.95 36.80
C VAL A 230 19.16 -4.15 35.49
N LEU A 231 18.09 -3.83 34.77
CA LEU A 231 18.21 -3.04 33.54
C LEU A 231 18.68 -1.60 33.82
N ARG A 232 18.19 -0.97 34.91
CA ARG A 232 18.59 0.38 35.34
C ARG A 232 20.07 0.47 35.71
N ASP A 233 20.60 -0.52 36.44
CA ASP A 233 21.99 -0.51 36.88
C ASP A 233 22.98 -0.55 35.70
N ARG A 234 22.56 -1.02 34.54
CA ARG A 234 23.37 -1.05 33.31
C ARG A 234 23.41 0.28 32.57
N GLU A 235 22.38 1.11 32.68
CA GLU A 235 22.36 2.45 32.06
C GLU A 235 23.32 3.45 32.77
N THR A 236 23.49 3.30 34.05
CA THR A 236 24.33 4.24 34.83
C THR A 236 25.83 4.09 34.59
N GLY A 237 26.25 3.09 33.80
CA GLY A 237 27.67 2.86 33.45
C GLY A 237 28.17 3.67 32.25
N GLY A 238 27.34 4.46 31.56
CA GLY A 238 27.72 5.33 30.45
C GLY A 238 27.63 6.80 30.81
N ASP A 239 28.67 7.60 30.54
CA ASP A 239 28.78 9.04 30.77
C ASP A 239 27.80 9.92 29.93
N ASP A 240 26.58 9.49 29.67
CA ASP A 240 25.57 10.28 28.97
C ASP A 240 24.59 10.92 29.99
N PRO A 241 24.46 12.28 30.04
CA PRO A 241 23.63 12.98 31.03
C PRO A 241 22.10 12.85 30.82
N THR A 242 21.62 12.06 29.87
CA THR A 242 20.20 11.78 29.72
C THR A 242 19.78 10.63 30.63
N HIS A 243 19.58 10.91 31.91
CA HIS A 243 18.98 9.98 32.86
C HIS A 243 17.64 9.48 32.37
N VAL A 244 17.59 8.24 31.89
CA VAL A 244 16.33 7.51 31.70
C VAL A 244 15.81 7.16 33.09
N ILE A 245 14.77 7.86 33.55
CA ILE A 245 14.16 7.58 34.86
C ILE A 245 13.22 6.39 34.71
N TRP A 246 13.63 5.24 35.20
CA TRP A 246 12.78 4.07 35.41
C TRP A 246 11.82 4.37 36.57
N THR A 247 10.71 5.07 36.30
CA THR A 247 9.67 5.32 37.29
C THR A 247 8.67 4.19 37.30
N GLN A 248 8.42 3.66 38.50
CA GLN A 248 7.27 2.78 38.76
C GLN A 248 5.98 3.55 38.43
N ALA A 249 5.10 2.93 37.64
CA ALA A 249 3.72 3.34 37.47
C ALA A 249 2.84 2.67 38.53
#